data_0e5faaf66805815f4172665a2013b326
#
_entry.id   0e5faaf66805815f4172665a2013b326
#
_cell.length_a   1.000
_cell.length_b   1.000
_cell.length_c   1.000
_cell.angle_alpha   90.00
_cell.angle_beta   90.00
_cell.angle_gamma   90.00
#
_symmetry.space_group_name_H-M   'P 1'
#
loop_
_entity.id
_entity.type
_entity.pdbx_description
1 polymer ?
#
loop_
_entity_poly.entity_id
_entity_poly.type
_entity_poly.pdbx_seq_one_letter_code
_entity_poly.pdbx_strand_id
1 'polypeptide(L)'
;LEQVVLARDRGVSAFAETCPQYLFLDQSHTEQEGFEGAKYVMTPPLREKWNQEELWRGIRMGDLMSISTDHCPFCFKEQKEMGIGDFSKIPNGGPGVENRMSLIFNGGVVGGRISVNRFVEITSTASAKMFGLFPKKGTIAVGSDADIVIFDPNRKETISVNNPVTHHMNVDYNAYE
;
A
#
# COMPACT_ATOMS: atom_id res chain seq x y z
N LEU A 1 15.01 -5.53 -1.28
CA LEU A 1 15.62 -4.23 -1.63
C LEU A 1 17.05 -4.39 -2.15
N GLU A 2 17.91 -5.09 -1.44
CA GLU A 2 19.34 -5.25 -1.78
C GLU A 2 19.57 -5.68 -3.24
N GLN A 3 18.81 -6.66 -3.73
CA GLN A 3 18.95 -7.14 -5.12
C GLN A 3 18.58 -6.08 -6.16
N VAL A 4 17.62 -5.21 -5.86
CA VAL A 4 17.25 -4.08 -6.73
C VAL A 4 18.39 -3.06 -6.79
N VAL A 5 18.94 -2.71 -5.64
CA VAL A 5 20.10 -1.79 -5.54
C VAL A 5 21.29 -2.36 -6.33
N LEU A 6 21.66 -3.61 -6.07
CA LEU A 6 22.76 -4.27 -6.77
C LEU A 6 22.57 -4.35 -8.30
N ALA A 7 21.34 -4.57 -8.74
CA ALA A 7 21.03 -4.57 -10.17
C ALA A 7 21.24 -3.18 -10.80
N ARG A 8 20.77 -2.14 -10.12
CA ARG A 8 20.91 -0.74 -10.56
C ARG A 8 22.36 -0.29 -10.56
N ASP A 9 23.16 -0.68 -9.55
CA ASP A 9 24.60 -0.40 -9.47
C ASP A 9 25.38 -1.02 -10.64
N ARG A 10 24.85 -2.10 -11.21
CA ARG A 10 25.38 -2.73 -12.43
C ARG A 10 24.84 -2.15 -13.74
N GLY A 11 24.06 -1.04 -13.66
CA GLY A 11 23.46 -0.40 -14.83
C GLY A 11 22.20 -1.09 -15.38
N VAL A 12 21.64 -2.06 -14.66
CA VAL A 12 20.38 -2.71 -15.05
C VAL A 12 19.20 -1.83 -14.66
N SER A 13 18.25 -1.62 -15.57
CA SER A 13 17.00 -0.92 -15.28
C SER A 13 16.10 -1.80 -14.40
N ALA A 14 16.26 -1.67 -13.08
CA ALA A 14 15.49 -2.40 -12.08
C ALA A 14 14.53 -1.44 -11.36
N PHE A 15 13.26 -1.78 -11.38
CA PHE A 15 12.17 -1.03 -10.72
C PHE A 15 11.56 -1.89 -9.62
N ALA A 16 11.18 -1.25 -8.51
CA ALA A 16 10.53 -1.94 -7.40
C ALA A 16 9.45 -1.05 -6.79
N GLU A 17 8.41 -1.71 -6.30
CA GLU A 17 7.30 -1.10 -5.58
C GLU A 17 7.06 -1.80 -4.25
N THR A 18 6.27 -1.18 -3.40
CA THR A 18 5.70 -1.79 -2.21
C THR A 18 4.24 -1.41 -2.07
N CYS A 19 3.57 -1.95 -1.07
CA CYS A 19 2.16 -1.70 -0.81
C CYS A 19 1.95 -1.27 0.65
N PRO A 20 0.84 -0.57 0.98
CA PRO A 20 0.57 -0.10 2.34
C PRO A 20 0.62 -1.21 3.38
N GLN A 21 0.13 -2.41 3.09
CA GLN A 21 0.11 -3.51 4.03
C GLN A 21 1.51 -3.84 4.59
N TYR A 22 2.56 -3.74 3.79
CA TYR A 22 3.93 -4.02 4.24
C TYR A 22 4.55 -2.87 5.03
N LEU A 23 3.95 -1.67 4.98
CA LEU A 23 4.41 -0.49 5.71
C LEU A 23 3.71 -0.29 7.05
N PHE A 24 2.54 -0.90 7.24
CA PHE A 24 1.68 -0.66 8.40
C PHE A 24 1.28 -1.92 9.16
N LEU A 25 1.28 -3.07 8.49
CA LEU A 25 0.95 -4.37 9.09
C LEU A 25 2.21 -5.22 9.19
N ASP A 26 2.25 -6.12 10.14
CA ASP A 26 3.36 -7.06 10.35
C ASP A 26 2.86 -8.46 10.71
N GLN A 27 3.76 -9.39 10.88
CA GLN A 27 3.45 -10.80 11.13
C GLN A 27 2.53 -11.01 12.34
N SER A 28 2.60 -10.16 13.36
CA SER A 28 1.76 -10.31 14.57
C SER A 28 0.26 -10.22 14.27
N HIS A 29 -0.13 -9.56 13.17
CA HIS A 29 -1.53 -9.52 12.73
C HIS A 29 -2.04 -10.89 12.28
N THR A 30 -1.17 -11.76 11.77
CA THR A 30 -1.55 -13.14 11.40
C THR A 30 -1.64 -14.08 12.60
N GLU A 31 -1.13 -13.65 13.75
CA GLU A 31 -1.06 -14.43 15.00
C GLU A 31 -2.21 -14.10 15.96
N GLN A 32 -3.22 -13.34 15.52
CA GLN A 32 -4.38 -12.98 16.33
C GLN A 32 -5.19 -14.22 16.73
N GLU A 33 -5.77 -14.18 17.93
CA GLU A 33 -6.54 -15.29 18.49
C GLU A 33 -7.73 -15.71 17.63
N GLY A 34 -8.12 -16.95 17.77
CA GLY A 34 -9.18 -17.55 16.99
C GLY A 34 -8.82 -17.65 15.51
N PHE A 35 -9.68 -17.15 14.64
CA PHE A 35 -9.47 -17.16 13.18
C PHE A 35 -9.23 -15.75 12.59
N GLU A 36 -9.13 -14.73 13.46
CA GLU A 36 -8.98 -13.33 13.07
C GLU A 36 -7.73 -13.07 12.20
N GLY A 37 -6.64 -13.80 12.46
CA GLY A 37 -5.42 -13.73 11.66
C GLY A 37 -5.62 -14.04 10.18
N ALA A 38 -6.70 -14.74 9.79
CA ALA A 38 -7.02 -15.03 8.40
C ALA A 38 -7.29 -13.77 7.56
N LYS A 39 -7.72 -12.66 8.18
CA LYS A 39 -7.89 -11.35 7.54
C LYS A 39 -6.59 -10.86 6.88
N TYR A 40 -5.46 -11.25 7.42
CA TYR A 40 -4.12 -10.79 7.05
C TYR A 40 -3.32 -11.83 6.23
N VAL A 41 -3.97 -12.91 5.83
CA VAL A 41 -3.36 -13.90 4.93
C VAL A 41 -3.33 -13.34 3.52
N MET A 42 -2.10 -13.10 3.02
CA MET A 42 -1.81 -12.52 1.71
C MET A 42 -0.45 -13.01 1.19
N THR A 43 -0.22 -12.85 -0.09
CA THR A 43 1.05 -13.21 -0.76
C THR A 43 1.61 -11.99 -1.48
N PRO A 44 2.86 -11.59 -1.19
CA PRO A 44 3.79 -12.08 -0.16
C PRO A 44 3.25 -11.96 1.27
N PRO A 45 3.63 -12.87 2.18
CA PRO A 45 3.16 -12.81 3.56
C PRO A 45 3.78 -11.63 4.32
N LEU A 46 3.05 -11.13 5.32
CA LEU A 46 3.55 -10.12 6.24
C LEU A 46 4.81 -10.62 6.96
N ARG A 47 5.73 -9.73 7.22
CA ARG A 47 7.03 -10.00 7.86
C ARG A 47 7.12 -9.30 9.21
N GLU A 48 8.21 -9.55 9.92
CA GLU A 48 8.49 -8.92 11.21
C GLU A 48 8.54 -7.41 11.07
N LYS A 49 8.10 -6.72 12.12
CA LYS A 49 7.88 -5.27 12.16
C LYS A 49 9.10 -4.44 11.74
N TRP A 50 10.31 -4.90 12.03
CA TRP A 50 11.53 -4.15 11.68
C TRP A 50 11.70 -3.94 10.17
N ASN A 51 11.09 -4.79 9.33
CA ASN A 51 11.11 -4.63 7.89
C ASN A 51 10.44 -3.33 7.41
N GLN A 52 9.48 -2.79 8.18
CA GLN A 52 8.78 -1.56 7.84
C GLN A 52 9.74 -0.37 7.71
N GLU A 53 10.67 -0.21 8.64
CA GLU A 53 11.65 0.89 8.59
C GLU A 53 12.61 0.74 7.40
N GLU A 54 12.98 -0.49 7.02
CA GLU A 54 13.78 -0.76 5.83
C GLU A 54 13.01 -0.42 4.54
N LEU A 55 11.72 -0.70 4.49
CA LEU A 55 10.88 -0.30 3.35
C LEU A 55 10.73 1.23 3.27
N TRP A 56 10.50 1.90 4.41
CA TRP A 56 10.48 3.37 4.45
C TRP A 56 11.82 3.99 4.06
N ARG A 57 12.93 3.36 4.45
CA ARG A 57 14.27 3.76 3.99
C ARG A 57 14.38 3.62 2.47
N GLY A 58 13.96 2.48 1.92
CA GLY A 58 13.96 2.24 0.48
C GLY A 58 13.12 3.25 -0.31
N ILE A 59 11.95 3.63 0.24
CA ILE A 59 11.12 4.70 -0.35
C ILE A 59 11.88 6.04 -0.32
N ARG A 60 12.47 6.41 0.81
CA ARG A 60 13.20 7.67 0.97
C ARG A 60 14.42 7.76 0.06
N MET A 61 15.16 6.66 -0.10
CA MET A 61 16.38 6.58 -0.93
C MET A 61 16.08 6.43 -2.43
N GLY A 62 14.85 6.13 -2.82
CA GLY A 62 14.46 5.93 -4.20
C GLY A 62 14.64 4.50 -4.71
N ASP A 63 14.93 3.55 -3.83
CA ASP A 63 15.05 2.13 -4.18
C ASP A 63 13.68 1.50 -4.45
N LEU A 64 12.66 1.96 -3.72
CA LEU A 64 11.25 1.72 -4.01
C LEU A 64 10.69 2.96 -4.70
N MET A 65 10.23 2.81 -5.93
CA MET A 65 9.88 3.93 -6.81
C MET A 65 8.40 4.28 -6.76
N SER A 66 7.54 3.31 -6.46
CA SER A 66 6.09 3.50 -6.40
C SER A 66 5.47 2.74 -5.24
N ILE A 67 4.25 3.13 -4.89
CA ILE A 67 3.42 2.41 -3.93
C ILE A 67 2.11 2.04 -4.63
N SER A 68 1.92 0.74 -4.85
CA SER A 68 0.68 0.14 -5.35
C SER A 68 -0.22 -0.27 -4.18
N THR A 69 -1.19 -1.12 -4.42
CA THR A 69 -2.10 -1.60 -3.34
C THR A 69 -2.17 -3.11 -3.24
N ASP A 70 -1.91 -3.81 -4.34
CA ASP A 70 -2.18 -5.25 -4.44
C ASP A 70 -3.60 -5.59 -3.93
N HIS A 71 -4.57 -4.74 -4.32
CA HIS A 71 -5.94 -4.82 -3.84
C HIS A 71 -6.62 -6.10 -4.34
N CYS A 72 -6.82 -7.04 -3.44
CA CYS A 72 -7.51 -8.29 -3.69
C CYS A 72 -8.43 -8.60 -2.50
N PRO A 73 -9.62 -7.95 -2.46
CA PRO A 73 -10.49 -8.00 -1.29
C PRO A 73 -11.28 -9.31 -1.23
N PHE A 74 -11.43 -9.80 -0.02
CA PHE A 74 -12.33 -10.90 0.32
C PHE A 74 -13.10 -10.53 1.58
N CYS A 75 -14.38 -10.92 1.70
CA CYS A 75 -15.09 -10.85 2.95
C CYS A 75 -14.47 -11.84 3.96
N PHE A 76 -14.47 -11.48 5.24
CA PHE A 76 -14.09 -12.40 6.29
C PHE A 76 -15.10 -13.54 6.39
N LYS A 77 -16.39 -13.16 6.55
CA LYS A 77 -17.48 -14.11 6.54
C LYS A 77 -17.61 -14.78 5.18
N GLU A 78 -17.85 -16.07 5.20
CA GLU A 78 -18.05 -16.93 4.02
C GLU A 78 -16.81 -17.15 3.17
N GLN A 79 -15.93 -16.14 2.97
CA GLN A 79 -14.77 -16.27 2.10
C GLN A 79 -13.49 -16.65 2.87
N LYS A 80 -12.99 -15.82 3.77
CA LYS A 80 -11.81 -16.17 4.58
C LYS A 80 -12.11 -17.39 5.47
N GLU A 81 -13.33 -17.50 5.98
CA GLU A 81 -13.79 -18.61 6.82
C GLU A 81 -13.76 -19.97 6.13
N MET A 82 -13.66 -20.04 4.79
CA MET A 82 -13.43 -21.31 4.09
C MET A 82 -12.15 -22.04 4.54
N GLY A 83 -11.23 -21.31 5.14
CA GLY A 83 -10.00 -21.86 5.69
C GLY A 83 -10.11 -22.42 7.11
N ILE A 84 -11.27 -22.37 7.75
CA ILE A 84 -11.45 -22.95 9.09
C ILE A 84 -11.21 -24.47 9.01
N GLY A 85 -10.20 -24.93 9.76
CA GLY A 85 -9.76 -26.32 9.75
C GLY A 85 -8.83 -26.73 8.60
N ASP A 86 -8.68 -25.89 7.58
CA ASP A 86 -7.76 -26.12 6.46
C ASP A 86 -7.24 -24.76 5.91
N PHE A 87 -6.10 -24.34 6.44
CA PHE A 87 -5.49 -23.04 6.10
C PHE A 87 -5.23 -22.86 4.61
N SER A 88 -5.04 -23.95 3.86
CA SER A 88 -4.79 -23.88 2.40
C SER A 88 -5.98 -23.32 1.61
N LYS A 89 -7.15 -23.26 2.22
CA LYS A 89 -8.38 -22.72 1.64
C LYS A 89 -8.63 -21.26 1.98
N ILE A 90 -7.76 -20.62 2.77
CA ILE A 90 -7.87 -19.18 3.03
C ILE A 90 -7.54 -18.43 1.75
N PRO A 91 -8.46 -17.63 1.16
CA PRO A 91 -8.15 -16.80 0.02
C PRO A 91 -7.06 -15.79 0.37
N ASN A 92 -6.03 -15.69 -0.50
CA ASN A 92 -4.90 -14.80 -0.31
C ASN A 92 -5.21 -13.40 -0.85
N GLY A 93 -5.15 -12.39 -0.01
CA GLY A 93 -5.33 -11.00 -0.36
C GLY A 93 -6.04 -10.21 0.73
N GLY A 94 -6.06 -8.89 0.56
CA GLY A 94 -6.68 -7.97 1.50
C GLY A 94 -7.18 -6.70 0.83
N PRO A 95 -8.13 -5.98 1.45
CA PRO A 95 -8.58 -4.68 1.00
C PRO A 95 -7.49 -3.63 1.24
N GLY A 96 -7.38 -2.60 0.39
CA GLY A 96 -6.35 -1.56 0.58
C GLY A 96 -6.45 -0.35 -0.33
N VAL A 97 -7.23 -0.42 -1.42
CA VAL A 97 -7.23 0.65 -2.43
C VAL A 97 -7.73 1.99 -1.90
N GLU A 98 -8.72 2.01 -1.04
CA GLU A 98 -9.30 3.24 -0.50
C GLU A 98 -8.35 3.99 0.43
N ASN A 99 -7.57 3.26 1.21
CA ASN A 99 -6.79 3.83 2.30
C ASN A 99 -5.35 4.20 1.89
N ARG A 100 -4.89 3.81 0.70
CA ARG A 100 -3.51 4.00 0.27
C ARG A 100 -3.02 5.43 0.45
N MET A 101 -3.74 6.41 -0.08
CA MET A 101 -3.28 7.81 -0.07
C MET A 101 -3.19 8.37 1.35
N SER A 102 -4.23 8.16 2.17
CA SER A 102 -4.26 8.64 3.55
C SER A 102 -3.23 7.94 4.45
N LEU A 103 -3.07 6.63 4.31
CA LEU A 103 -2.05 5.87 5.04
C LEU A 103 -0.64 6.35 4.72
N ILE A 104 -0.30 6.45 3.44
CA ILE A 104 1.04 6.87 3.01
C ILE A 104 1.31 8.33 3.37
N PHE A 105 0.31 9.22 3.28
CA PHE A 105 0.46 10.60 3.73
C PHE A 105 0.69 10.66 5.24
N ASN A 106 -0.13 9.98 6.02
CA ASN A 106 -0.02 9.98 7.47
C ASN A 106 1.30 9.36 7.96
N GLY A 107 1.61 8.13 7.56
CA GLY A 107 2.81 7.44 7.98
C GLY A 107 4.11 7.99 7.39
N GLY A 108 4.03 8.52 6.17
CA GLY A 108 5.17 9.07 5.44
C GLY A 108 5.42 10.55 5.72
N VAL A 109 4.48 11.41 5.37
CA VAL A 109 4.65 12.87 5.46
C VAL A 109 4.46 13.37 6.89
N VAL A 110 3.33 13.07 7.52
CA VAL A 110 3.06 13.48 8.91
C VAL A 110 4.04 12.79 9.86
N GLY A 111 4.35 11.53 9.62
CA GLY A 111 5.38 10.78 10.35
C GLY A 111 6.82 11.22 10.09
N GLY A 112 7.06 12.22 9.24
CA GLY A 112 8.38 12.80 8.97
C GLY A 112 9.36 11.87 8.23
N ARG A 113 8.88 10.80 7.61
CA ARG A 113 9.72 9.83 6.89
C ARG A 113 10.06 10.26 5.47
N ILE A 114 9.14 10.97 4.80
CA ILE A 114 9.29 11.47 3.43
C ILE A 114 8.73 12.89 3.29
N SER A 115 9.20 13.63 2.29
CA SER A 115 8.63 14.93 1.94
C SER A 115 7.30 14.81 1.18
N VAL A 116 6.52 15.90 1.13
CA VAL A 116 5.32 15.98 0.29
C VAL A 116 5.66 15.74 -1.19
N ASN A 117 6.79 16.25 -1.67
CA ASN A 117 7.23 16.03 -3.05
C ASN A 117 7.47 14.54 -3.33
N ARG A 118 8.12 13.85 -2.36
CA ARG A 118 8.34 12.40 -2.48
C ARG A 118 7.03 11.63 -2.45
N PHE A 119 6.09 12.04 -1.62
CA PHE A 119 4.74 11.46 -1.59
C PHE A 119 4.06 11.56 -2.97
N VAL A 120 4.05 12.74 -3.59
CA VAL A 120 3.47 12.93 -4.94
C VAL A 120 4.22 12.11 -5.97
N GLU A 121 5.53 12.05 -5.89
CA GLU A 121 6.36 11.27 -6.82
C GLU A 121 5.99 9.79 -6.79
N ILE A 122 5.98 9.15 -5.62
CA ILE A 122 5.75 7.70 -5.48
C ILE A 122 4.29 7.28 -5.71
N THR A 123 3.35 8.22 -5.60
CA THR A 123 1.92 7.93 -5.80
C THR A 123 1.40 8.32 -7.19
N SER A 124 2.18 9.06 -7.98
CA SER A 124 1.76 9.56 -9.29
C SER A 124 2.89 9.62 -10.32
N THR A 125 3.85 10.53 -10.15
CA THR A 125 4.85 10.87 -11.18
C THR A 125 5.74 9.69 -11.56
N ALA A 126 6.22 8.91 -10.59
CA ALA A 126 7.10 7.78 -10.84
C ALA A 126 6.40 6.69 -11.66
N SER A 127 5.17 6.37 -11.31
CA SER A 127 4.36 5.41 -12.07
C SER A 127 4.12 5.91 -13.51
N ALA A 128 3.78 7.19 -13.68
CA ALA A 128 3.59 7.77 -15.01
C ALA A 128 4.85 7.68 -15.88
N LYS A 129 6.03 7.93 -15.29
CA LYS A 129 7.31 7.78 -15.98
C LYS A 129 7.61 6.32 -16.31
N MET A 130 7.41 5.42 -15.36
CA MET A 130 7.70 3.98 -15.51
C MET A 130 6.85 3.34 -16.62
N PHE A 131 5.59 3.75 -16.73
CA PHE A 131 4.66 3.20 -17.72
C PHE A 131 4.56 4.04 -19.02
N GLY A 132 5.46 5.00 -19.24
CA GLY A 132 5.51 5.79 -20.48
C GLY A 132 4.34 6.77 -20.64
N LEU A 133 3.66 7.14 -19.56
CA LEU A 133 2.52 8.06 -19.59
C LEU A 133 2.92 9.51 -19.29
N PHE A 134 4.14 9.74 -18.80
CA PHE A 134 4.66 11.08 -18.56
C PHE A 134 5.08 11.73 -19.89
N PRO A 135 4.83 13.04 -20.14
CA PRO A 135 4.21 14.03 -19.25
C PRO A 135 2.68 14.14 -19.42
N LYS A 136 2.05 13.26 -20.17
CA LYS A 136 0.58 13.29 -20.35
C LYS A 136 -0.12 13.12 -18.99
N LYS A 137 0.42 12.25 -18.14
CA LYS A 137 0.00 11.98 -16.75
C LYS A 137 1.18 12.23 -15.79
N GLY A 138 0.89 12.37 -14.49
CA GLY A 138 1.90 12.46 -13.43
C GLY A 138 2.53 13.82 -13.24
N THR A 139 1.98 14.86 -13.86
CA THR A 139 2.36 16.27 -13.66
C THR A 139 1.19 17.19 -13.93
N ILE A 140 1.25 18.40 -13.38
CA ILE A 140 0.32 19.49 -13.68
C ILE A 140 1.07 20.47 -14.59
N ALA A 141 0.83 20.39 -15.89
CA ALA A 141 1.48 21.23 -16.88
C ALA A 141 0.55 21.46 -18.08
N VAL A 142 0.83 22.51 -18.87
CA VAL A 142 0.09 22.77 -20.12
C VAL A 142 0.29 21.59 -21.07
N GLY A 143 -0.82 21.02 -21.55
CA GLY A 143 -0.81 19.84 -22.44
C GLY A 143 -0.90 18.49 -21.73
N SER A 144 -0.86 18.48 -20.39
CA SER A 144 -1.15 17.27 -19.59
C SER A 144 -2.65 17.08 -19.40
N ASP A 145 -3.06 15.84 -19.14
CA ASP A 145 -4.45 15.54 -18.79
C ASP A 145 -4.80 16.19 -17.43
N ALA A 146 -6.04 16.68 -17.31
CA ALA A 146 -6.52 17.34 -16.10
C ALA A 146 -7.09 16.35 -15.07
N ASP A 147 -6.41 15.23 -14.86
CA ASP A 147 -6.72 14.29 -13.77
C ASP A 147 -6.10 14.81 -12.48
N ILE A 148 -6.86 15.62 -11.75
CA ILE A 148 -6.37 16.37 -10.60
C ILE A 148 -6.95 15.81 -9.32
N VAL A 149 -6.08 15.55 -8.33
CA VAL A 149 -6.46 15.18 -6.97
C VAL A 149 -6.35 16.40 -6.06
N ILE A 150 -7.43 16.70 -5.34
CA ILE A 150 -7.44 17.69 -4.27
C ILE A 150 -7.34 16.93 -2.95
N PHE A 151 -6.28 17.20 -2.19
CA PHE A 151 -5.98 16.50 -0.95
C PHE A 151 -5.91 17.49 0.22
N ASP A 152 -6.80 17.30 1.23
CA ASP A 152 -6.77 18.10 2.46
C ASP A 152 -5.87 17.42 3.51
N PRO A 153 -4.67 17.97 3.79
CA PRO A 153 -3.73 17.37 4.72
C PRO A 153 -4.15 17.44 6.19
N ASN A 154 -5.18 18.24 6.51
CA ASN A 154 -5.65 18.43 7.87
C ASN A 154 -6.88 17.59 8.20
N ARG A 155 -7.53 17.02 7.20
CA ARG A 155 -8.69 16.17 7.40
C ARG A 155 -8.29 14.90 8.14
N LYS A 156 -9.04 14.56 9.19
CA LYS A 156 -8.86 13.35 9.99
C LYS A 156 -10.12 12.51 9.94
N GLU A 157 -9.95 11.23 9.69
CA GLU A 157 -11.04 10.28 9.68
C GLU A 157 -10.59 8.97 10.34
N THR A 158 -11.54 8.28 10.95
CA THR A 158 -11.32 6.91 11.45
C THR A 158 -11.58 5.93 10.33
N ILE A 159 -10.62 5.07 10.05
CA ILE A 159 -10.79 3.96 9.12
C ILE A 159 -11.71 2.96 9.80
N SER A 160 -12.82 2.61 9.16
CA SER A 160 -13.76 1.62 9.65
C SER A 160 -14.70 1.19 8.53
N VAL A 161 -15.09 -0.08 8.53
CA VAL A 161 -16.13 -0.61 7.62
C VAL A 161 -17.49 0.04 7.84
N ASN A 162 -17.71 0.62 9.01
CA ASN A 162 -18.94 1.33 9.35
C ASN A 162 -18.93 2.81 8.94
N ASN A 163 -17.84 3.30 8.36
CA ASN A 163 -17.73 4.68 7.90
C ASN A 163 -18.21 4.81 6.45
N PRO A 164 -19.45 5.30 6.20
CA PRO A 164 -20.01 5.36 4.85
C PRO A 164 -19.34 6.38 3.93
N VAL A 165 -18.46 7.22 4.49
CA VAL A 165 -17.71 8.24 3.73
C VAL A 165 -16.39 7.68 3.20
N THR A 166 -15.83 6.68 3.89
CA THR A 166 -14.48 6.16 3.61
C THR A 166 -14.44 4.65 3.38
N HIS A 167 -15.60 3.99 3.32
CA HIS A 167 -15.66 2.56 3.04
C HIS A 167 -16.60 2.26 1.87
N HIS A 168 -16.02 1.90 0.73
CA HIS A 168 -16.74 1.58 -0.52
C HIS A 168 -16.32 0.22 -1.10
N MET A 169 -15.46 -0.51 -0.40
CA MET A 169 -14.84 -1.74 -0.92
C MET A 169 -15.73 -2.98 -0.86
N ASN A 170 -16.95 -2.88 -0.42
CA ASN A 170 -17.91 -3.99 -0.34
C ASN A 170 -17.36 -5.27 0.33
N VAL A 171 -16.63 -5.09 1.43
CA VAL A 171 -16.11 -6.14 2.31
C VAL A 171 -16.52 -5.87 3.75
N ASP A 172 -16.47 -6.87 4.60
CA ASP A 172 -16.97 -6.82 5.98
C ASP A 172 -15.89 -6.55 7.04
N TYR A 173 -14.67 -6.22 6.59
CA TYR A 173 -13.58 -5.75 7.46
C TYR A 173 -12.64 -4.80 6.70
N ASN A 174 -11.87 -4.01 7.46
CA ASN A 174 -10.76 -3.24 6.91
C ASN A 174 -9.47 -3.66 7.64
N ALA A 175 -8.42 -3.96 6.89
CA ALA A 175 -7.15 -4.41 7.46
C ALA A 175 -6.42 -3.35 8.30
N TYR A 176 -6.85 -2.09 8.22
CA TYR A 176 -6.25 -0.93 8.90
C TYR A 176 -7.18 -0.32 9.97
N GLU A 177 -8.23 -1.03 10.36
CA GLU A 177 -9.20 -0.63 11.39
C GLU A 177 -8.65 -0.69 12.81
#